data_11eb0ffe7182e10c5c363c2b1d2acaf6
#
_entry.id   11eb0ffe7182e10c5c363c2b1d2acaf6
#
_cell.length_a   1.000
_cell.length_b   1.000
_cell.length_c   1.000
_cell.angle_alpha   90.00
_cell.angle_beta   90.00
_cell.angle_gamma   90.00
#
_symmetry.space_group_name_H-M   'P 1'
#
loop_
_entity.id
_entity.type
_entity.pdbx_description
1 polymer ?
#
loop_
_entity_poly.entity_id
_entity_poly.type
_entity_poly.pdbx_seq_one_letter_code
_entity_poly.pdbx_strand_id
1 'polypeptide(L)'
;MIKNEHISRYIGILANRLRREIDALASRGEYSGAEGKILHFILAHTDSEIFQKDLEEEFGMRPSSASALIKKMEQRGLITREPVPYDGRFKRIVPSEKALKNKENVLHGVQALESRLLEGISKEQQEQWLEITKKMIQNL
;
A
#
# COMPACT_ATOMS: atom_id res chain seq x y z
N MET A 1 -27.31 21.14 12.89
CA MET A 1 -26.16 20.39 12.29
C MET A 1 -25.37 21.32 11.38
N ILE A 2 -24.06 21.35 11.57
CA ILE A 2 -23.16 22.16 10.75
C ILE A 2 -22.77 21.35 9.52
N LYS A 3 -23.02 21.90 8.33
CA LYS A 3 -22.58 21.26 7.07
C LYS A 3 -21.24 21.83 6.65
N ASN A 4 -20.35 20.96 6.24
CA ASN A 4 -19.05 21.32 5.69
C ASN A 4 -18.79 20.48 4.44
N GLU A 5 -18.91 21.11 3.29
CA GLU A 5 -18.75 20.47 1.99
C GLU A 5 -17.33 20.65 1.41
N HIS A 6 -16.35 20.93 2.27
CA HIS A 6 -14.96 21.01 1.82
C HIS A 6 -14.44 19.64 1.38
N ILE A 7 -13.81 19.61 0.23
CA ILE A 7 -13.26 18.38 -0.34
C ILE A 7 -12.27 17.72 0.61
N SER A 8 -11.41 18.52 1.26
CA SER A 8 -10.44 18.01 2.22
C SER A 8 -11.05 17.23 3.38
N ARG A 9 -12.25 17.63 3.82
CA ARG A 9 -12.99 16.91 4.85
C ARG A 9 -13.35 15.50 4.39
N TYR A 10 -13.84 15.37 3.18
CA TYR A 10 -14.23 14.05 2.63
C TYR A 10 -13.03 13.18 2.35
N ILE A 11 -11.92 13.76 1.92
CA ILE A 11 -10.66 13.03 1.79
C ILE A 11 -10.26 12.43 3.14
N GLY A 12 -10.37 13.22 4.22
CA GLY A 12 -10.05 12.76 5.57
C GLY A 12 -10.95 11.62 6.04
N ILE A 13 -12.26 11.74 5.82
CA ILE A 13 -13.22 10.69 6.18
C ILE A 13 -12.93 9.40 5.42
N LEU A 14 -12.74 9.51 4.11
CA LEU A 14 -12.46 8.36 3.25
C LEU A 14 -11.16 7.67 3.69
N ALA A 15 -10.10 8.44 3.89
CA ALA A 15 -8.82 7.91 4.32
C ALA A 15 -8.92 7.19 5.68
N ASN A 16 -9.65 7.75 6.64
CA ASN A 16 -9.83 7.13 7.96
C ASN A 16 -10.61 5.83 7.88
N ARG A 17 -11.69 5.80 7.10
CA ARG A 17 -12.49 4.59 6.92
C ARG A 17 -11.72 3.50 6.20
N LEU A 18 -11.01 3.88 5.14
CA LEU A 18 -10.18 2.94 4.38
C LEU A 18 -9.07 2.35 5.24
N ARG A 19 -8.41 3.17 6.07
CA ARG A 19 -7.39 2.69 7.00
C ARG A 19 -7.94 1.63 7.95
N ARG A 20 -9.13 1.86 8.51
CA ARG A 20 -9.76 0.88 9.43
C ARG A 20 -10.05 -0.45 8.72
N GLU A 21 -10.52 -0.40 7.48
CA GLU A 21 -10.78 -1.62 6.71
C GLU A 21 -9.48 -2.37 6.38
N ILE A 22 -8.43 -1.63 6.04
CA ILE A 22 -7.10 -2.21 5.78
C ILE A 22 -6.53 -2.83 7.04
N ASP A 23 -6.66 -2.15 8.18
CA ASP A 23 -6.20 -2.69 9.48
C ASP A 23 -6.95 -3.97 9.84
N ALA A 24 -8.25 -4.03 9.57
CA ALA A 24 -9.04 -5.23 9.81
C ALA A 24 -8.59 -6.41 8.95
N LEU A 25 -8.26 -6.16 7.67
CA LEU A 25 -7.72 -7.19 6.79
C LEU A 25 -6.33 -7.65 7.25
N ALA A 26 -5.47 -6.71 7.60
CA ALA A 26 -4.11 -7.00 8.03
C ALA A 26 -4.08 -7.79 9.33
N SER A 27 -4.98 -7.49 10.29
CA SER A 27 -5.05 -8.20 11.57
C SER A 27 -5.37 -9.69 11.41
N ARG A 28 -6.12 -10.06 10.36
CA ARG A 28 -6.40 -11.47 10.05
C ARG A 28 -5.14 -12.21 9.58
N GLY A 29 -4.18 -11.49 9.00
CA GLY A 29 -2.90 -12.03 8.54
C GLY A 29 -1.75 -11.76 9.50
N GLU A 30 -2.01 -11.26 10.69
CA GLU A 30 -1.01 -10.92 11.72
C GLU A 30 -0.09 -9.76 11.30
N TYR A 31 -0.58 -8.84 10.45
CA TYR A 31 0.18 -7.67 9.99
C TYR A 31 -0.49 -6.39 10.49
N SER A 32 0.29 -5.30 10.60
CA SER A 32 -0.30 -3.97 10.73
C SER A 32 -0.86 -3.53 9.36
N GLY A 33 -1.73 -2.50 9.35
CA GLY A 33 -2.28 -1.97 8.10
C GLY A 33 -1.18 -1.46 7.15
N ALA A 34 -0.17 -0.80 7.70
CA ALA A 34 0.96 -0.31 6.93
C ALA A 34 1.78 -1.45 6.33
N GLU A 35 2.04 -2.50 7.13
CA GLU A 35 2.74 -3.70 6.64
C GLU A 35 1.93 -4.41 5.56
N GLY A 36 0.62 -4.50 5.74
CA GLY A 36 -0.27 -5.14 4.79
C GLY A 36 -0.28 -4.48 3.42
N LYS A 37 -0.25 -3.15 3.36
CA LYS A 37 -0.18 -2.39 2.11
C LYS A 37 1.10 -2.69 1.35
N ILE A 38 2.23 -2.63 2.03
CA ILE A 38 3.54 -2.90 1.43
C ILE A 38 3.62 -4.34 0.98
N LEU A 39 3.17 -5.27 1.82
CA LEU A 39 3.20 -6.69 1.49
C LEU A 39 2.35 -7.00 0.27
N HIS A 40 1.16 -6.40 0.18
CA HIS A 40 0.31 -6.53 -1.01
C HIS A 40 1.05 -6.08 -2.28
N PHE A 41 1.67 -4.91 -2.23
CA PHE A 41 2.41 -4.37 -3.37
C PHE A 41 3.55 -5.30 -3.80
N ILE A 42 4.34 -5.77 -2.84
CA ILE A 42 5.46 -6.69 -3.11
C ILE A 42 4.95 -8.00 -3.71
N LEU A 43 3.90 -8.56 -3.13
CA LEU A 43 3.34 -9.84 -3.58
C LEU A 43 2.66 -9.73 -4.96
N ALA A 44 2.13 -8.57 -5.29
CA ALA A 44 1.53 -8.31 -6.61
C ALA A 44 2.59 -8.10 -7.71
N HIS A 45 3.84 -7.86 -7.36
CA HIS A 45 4.92 -7.52 -8.29
C HIS A 45 6.17 -8.38 -8.07
N THR A 46 5.99 -9.67 -7.83
CA THR A 46 7.10 -10.59 -7.56
C THR A 46 8.04 -10.81 -8.74
N ASP A 47 7.62 -10.43 -9.93
CA ASP A 47 8.41 -10.49 -11.17
C ASP A 47 9.29 -9.25 -11.39
N SER A 48 9.18 -8.25 -10.53
CA SER A 48 9.92 -6.99 -10.63
C SER A 48 10.89 -6.84 -9.46
N GLU A 49 11.99 -6.13 -9.71
CA GLU A 49 12.88 -5.71 -8.62
C GLU A 49 12.25 -4.51 -7.90
N ILE A 50 12.06 -4.62 -6.60
CA ILE A 50 11.46 -3.60 -5.77
C ILE A 50 12.51 -3.07 -4.79
N PHE A 51 12.67 -1.74 -4.76
CA PHE A 51 13.58 -1.05 -3.87
C PHE A 51 12.79 -0.14 -2.93
N GLN A 52 13.43 0.33 -1.88
CA GLN A 52 12.80 1.26 -0.94
C GLN A 52 12.19 2.48 -1.65
N LYS A 53 12.88 3.03 -2.64
CA LYS A 53 12.41 4.18 -3.39
C LYS A 53 11.07 3.93 -4.08
N ASP A 54 10.86 2.71 -4.58
CA ASP A 54 9.60 2.33 -5.21
C ASP A 54 8.44 2.40 -4.21
N LEU A 55 8.69 1.98 -2.97
CA LEU A 55 7.69 2.05 -1.89
C LEU A 55 7.42 3.50 -1.47
N GLU A 56 8.46 4.33 -1.42
CA GLU A 56 8.30 5.75 -1.12
C GLU A 56 7.39 6.42 -2.15
N GLU A 57 7.62 6.15 -3.42
CA GLU A 57 6.82 6.71 -4.53
C GLU A 57 5.40 6.15 -4.54
N GLU A 58 5.24 4.84 -4.41
CA GLU A 58 3.94 4.18 -4.47
C GLU A 58 2.99 4.64 -3.36
N PHE A 59 3.51 4.80 -2.15
CA PHE A 59 2.68 5.12 -0.98
C PHE A 59 2.83 6.56 -0.49
N GLY A 60 3.57 7.40 -1.21
CA GLY A 60 3.79 8.78 -0.80
C GLY A 60 4.50 8.90 0.55
N MET A 61 5.41 7.98 0.85
CA MET A 61 6.10 7.92 2.13
C MET A 61 7.40 8.71 2.11
N ARG A 62 7.73 9.30 3.26
CA ARG A 62 9.06 9.87 3.45
C ARG A 62 10.11 8.76 3.58
N PRO A 63 11.36 9.01 3.13
CA PRO A 63 12.42 7.99 3.22
C PRO A 63 12.62 7.42 4.63
N SER A 64 12.55 8.25 5.66
CA SER A 64 12.71 7.80 7.05
C SER A 64 11.60 6.86 7.49
N SER A 65 10.36 7.13 7.09
CA SER A 65 9.20 6.29 7.41
C SER A 65 9.28 4.96 6.66
N ALA A 66 9.64 4.99 5.39
CA ALA A 66 9.81 3.79 4.58
C ALA A 66 10.93 2.92 5.14
N SER A 67 12.07 3.50 5.47
CA SER A 67 13.21 2.79 6.05
C SER A 67 12.85 2.09 7.35
N ALA A 68 12.16 2.80 8.27
CA ALA A 68 11.74 2.23 9.55
C ALA A 68 10.77 1.07 9.37
N LEU A 69 9.81 1.20 8.46
CA LEU A 69 8.81 0.17 8.21
C LEU A 69 9.42 -1.08 7.55
N ILE A 70 10.32 -0.89 6.58
CA ILE A 70 11.03 -1.98 5.92
C ILE A 70 11.86 -2.77 6.95
N LYS A 71 12.59 -2.06 7.81
CA LYS A 71 13.39 -2.67 8.87
C LYS A 71 12.52 -3.50 9.81
N LYS A 72 11.38 -2.97 10.21
CA LYS A 72 10.42 -3.68 11.07
C LYS A 72 9.88 -4.94 10.38
N MET A 73 9.53 -4.84 9.11
CA MET A 73 9.04 -5.99 8.34
C MET A 73 10.11 -7.06 8.18
N GLU A 74 11.36 -6.66 7.99
CA GLU A 74 12.49 -7.58 7.93
C GLU A 74 12.68 -8.31 9.26
N GLN A 75 12.64 -7.57 10.38
CA GLN A 75 12.74 -8.14 11.72
C GLN A 75 11.62 -9.14 12.02
N ARG A 76 10.45 -8.91 11.49
CA ARG A 76 9.28 -9.79 11.66
C ARG A 76 9.26 -10.97 10.69
N GLY A 77 10.25 -11.08 9.82
CA GLY A 77 10.35 -12.19 8.87
C GLY A 77 9.34 -12.11 7.72
N LEU A 78 8.87 -10.92 7.37
CA LEU A 78 7.92 -10.72 6.27
C LEU A 78 8.63 -10.51 4.93
N ILE A 79 9.81 -9.90 4.98
CA ILE A 79 10.62 -9.59 3.81
C ILE A 79 12.08 -9.85 4.12
N THR A 80 12.88 -9.99 3.07
CA THR A 80 14.33 -9.96 3.13
C THR A 80 14.86 -8.89 2.19
N ARG A 81 16.08 -8.40 2.45
CA ARG A 81 16.77 -7.48 1.58
C ARG A 81 17.98 -8.20 0.97
N GLU A 82 18.06 -8.20 -0.34
CA GLU A 82 19.10 -8.88 -1.08
C GLU A 82 19.89 -7.88 -1.93
N PRO A 83 21.25 -7.99 -1.96
CA PRO A 83 22.03 -7.16 -2.85
C PRO A 83 21.75 -7.53 -4.31
N VAL A 84 21.84 -6.54 -5.19
CA VAL A 84 21.73 -6.78 -6.63
C VAL A 84 23.14 -6.91 -7.22
N PRO A 85 23.32 -7.78 -8.24
CA PRO A 85 24.66 -8.03 -8.80
C PRO A 85 25.33 -6.82 -9.45
N TYR A 86 24.52 -5.87 -9.94
CA TYR A 86 25.01 -4.75 -10.71
C TYR A 86 25.37 -3.52 -9.87
N ASP A 87 24.93 -3.43 -8.62
CA ASP A 87 25.26 -2.32 -7.73
C ASP A 87 25.06 -2.73 -6.25
N GLY A 88 26.18 -2.90 -5.54
CA GLY A 88 26.15 -3.31 -4.12
C GLY A 88 25.58 -2.27 -3.16
N ARG A 89 25.33 -1.02 -3.60
CA ARG A 89 24.73 0.00 -2.76
C ARG A 89 23.22 -0.19 -2.62
N PHE A 90 22.60 -0.91 -3.54
CA PHE A 90 21.15 -1.12 -3.55
C PHE A 90 20.82 -2.54 -3.12
N LYS A 91 19.76 -2.66 -2.32
CA LYS A 91 19.22 -3.94 -1.91
C LYS A 91 17.76 -4.02 -2.32
N ARG A 92 17.43 -5.03 -3.10
CA ARG A 92 16.03 -5.27 -3.47
C ARG A 92 15.27 -5.88 -2.29
N ILE A 93 14.00 -5.58 -2.24
CA ILE A 93 13.09 -6.08 -1.21
C ILE A 93 12.36 -7.29 -1.78
N VAL A 94 12.45 -8.41 -1.09
CA VAL A 94 11.90 -9.69 -1.54
C VAL A 94 10.96 -10.23 -0.47
N PRO A 95 9.76 -10.73 -0.83
CA PRO A 95 8.89 -11.34 0.16
C PRO A 95 9.53 -12.61 0.72
N SER A 96 9.36 -12.84 2.02
CA SER A 96 9.82 -14.06 2.65
C SER A 96 8.98 -15.25 2.19
N GLU A 97 9.48 -16.45 2.45
CA GLU A 97 8.72 -17.68 2.18
C GLU A 97 7.40 -17.69 2.95
N LYS A 98 7.42 -17.22 4.20
CA LYS A 98 6.21 -17.04 5.02
C LYS A 98 5.19 -16.13 4.35
N ALA A 99 5.64 -15.02 3.81
CA ALA A 99 4.75 -14.07 3.10
C ALA A 99 4.21 -14.68 1.81
N LEU A 100 5.03 -15.40 1.05
CA LEU A 100 4.61 -16.06 -0.19
C LEU A 100 3.53 -17.10 0.04
N LYS A 101 3.55 -17.80 1.16
CA LYS A 101 2.51 -18.76 1.53
C LYS A 101 1.14 -18.10 1.72
N ASN A 102 1.12 -16.82 2.10
CA ASN A 102 -0.10 -16.04 2.30
C ASN A 102 -0.49 -15.16 1.11
N LYS A 103 0.23 -15.30 0.00
CA LYS A 103 0.07 -14.41 -1.17
C LYS A 103 -1.38 -14.30 -1.63
N GLU A 104 -2.05 -15.43 -1.84
CA GLU A 104 -3.41 -15.43 -2.36
C GLU A 104 -4.39 -14.73 -1.42
N ASN A 105 -4.27 -14.97 -0.11
CA ASN A 105 -5.12 -14.34 0.88
C ASN A 105 -4.93 -12.83 0.90
N VAL A 106 -3.69 -12.36 0.83
CA VAL A 106 -3.37 -10.93 0.82
C VAL A 106 -3.94 -10.25 -0.44
N LEU A 107 -3.69 -10.83 -1.61
CA LEU A 107 -4.17 -10.27 -2.87
C LEU A 107 -5.68 -10.28 -2.96
N HIS A 108 -6.30 -11.37 -2.54
CA HIS A 108 -7.76 -11.52 -2.58
C HIS A 108 -8.46 -10.54 -1.63
N GLY A 109 -7.95 -10.37 -0.43
CA GLY A 109 -8.51 -9.46 0.56
C GLY A 109 -8.51 -8.00 0.07
N VAL A 110 -7.41 -7.56 -0.51
CA VAL A 110 -7.29 -6.19 -1.05
C VAL A 110 -8.20 -6.01 -2.27
N GLN A 111 -8.27 -7.00 -3.13
CA GLN A 111 -9.15 -6.95 -4.30
C GLN A 111 -10.63 -6.87 -3.88
N ALA A 112 -11.03 -7.64 -2.88
CA ALA A 112 -12.39 -7.59 -2.36
C ALA A 112 -12.72 -6.22 -1.75
N LEU A 113 -11.78 -5.61 -1.03
CA LEU A 113 -11.94 -4.27 -0.47
C LEU A 113 -12.07 -3.23 -1.58
N GLU A 114 -11.23 -3.29 -2.59
CA GLU A 114 -11.28 -2.39 -3.74
C GLU A 114 -12.63 -2.49 -4.47
N SER A 115 -13.12 -3.69 -4.70
CA SER A 115 -14.41 -3.92 -5.32
C SER A 115 -15.56 -3.33 -4.51
N ARG A 116 -15.50 -3.48 -3.18
CA ARG A 116 -16.51 -2.90 -2.28
C ARG A 116 -16.45 -1.37 -2.25
N LEU A 117 -15.26 -0.81 -2.25
CA LEU A 117 -15.03 0.62 -2.29
C LEU A 117 -15.65 1.25 -3.55
N LEU A 118 -15.56 0.56 -4.67
CA LEU A 118 -15.97 1.07 -5.97
C LEU A 118 -17.39 0.66 -6.38
N GLU A 119 -18.12 -0.01 -5.49
CA GLU A 119 -19.49 -0.43 -5.77
C GLU A 119 -20.37 0.77 -6.14
N GLY A 120 -21.08 0.66 -7.27
CA GLY A 120 -21.94 1.72 -7.77
C GLY A 120 -21.22 2.88 -8.45
N ILE A 121 -19.90 2.81 -8.59
CA ILE A 121 -19.10 3.84 -9.26
C ILE A 121 -18.68 3.33 -10.63
N SER A 122 -19.08 4.06 -11.69
CA SER A 122 -18.77 3.66 -13.06
C SER A 122 -17.27 3.75 -13.35
N LYS A 123 -16.84 3.03 -14.37
CA LYS A 123 -15.44 3.08 -14.80
C LYS A 123 -15.01 4.49 -15.21
N GLU A 124 -15.89 5.22 -15.88
CA GLU A 124 -15.66 6.61 -16.26
C GLU A 124 -15.45 7.50 -15.04
N GLN A 125 -16.30 7.34 -14.01
CA GLN A 125 -16.15 8.08 -12.75
C GLN A 125 -14.85 7.74 -12.04
N GLN A 126 -14.44 6.48 -12.06
CA GLN A 126 -13.16 6.05 -11.49
C GLN A 126 -11.98 6.72 -12.19
N GLU A 127 -12.01 6.78 -13.51
CA GLU A 127 -10.96 7.44 -14.30
C GLU A 127 -10.90 8.93 -14.02
N GLN A 128 -12.04 9.59 -13.90
CA GLN A 128 -12.14 11.00 -13.52
C GLN A 128 -11.59 11.25 -12.13
N TRP A 129 -11.93 10.38 -11.19
CA TRP A 129 -11.44 10.48 -9.82
C TRP A 129 -9.91 10.37 -9.76
N LEU A 130 -9.35 9.41 -10.48
CA LEU A 130 -7.89 9.24 -10.55
C LEU A 130 -7.21 10.47 -11.13
N GLU A 131 -7.74 11.02 -12.22
CA GLU A 131 -7.20 12.22 -12.84
C GLU A 131 -7.21 13.42 -11.89
N ILE A 132 -8.36 13.66 -11.25
CA ILE A 132 -8.54 14.76 -10.31
C ILE A 132 -7.62 14.59 -9.10
N THR A 133 -7.58 13.39 -8.53
CA THR A 133 -6.78 13.10 -7.35
C THR A 133 -5.28 13.30 -7.63
N LYS A 134 -4.80 12.87 -8.79
CA LYS A 134 -3.41 13.09 -9.19
C LYS A 134 -3.06 14.57 -9.30
N LYS A 135 -3.98 15.39 -9.81
CA LYS A 135 -3.81 16.84 -9.83
C LYS A 135 -3.72 17.43 -8.43
N MET A 136 -4.60 16.98 -7.53
CA MET A 136 -4.56 17.42 -6.11
C MET A 136 -3.22 17.09 -5.47
N ILE A 137 -2.70 15.89 -5.70
CA ILE A 137 -1.40 15.47 -5.16
C ILE A 137 -0.29 16.37 -5.68
N GLN A 138 -0.32 16.71 -6.97
CA GLN A 138 0.70 17.60 -7.57
C GLN A 138 0.66 19.01 -6.99
N ASN A 139 -0.49 19.46 -6.50
CA ASN A 139 -0.64 20.79 -5.90
C ASN A 139 0.00 20.90 -4.50
N LEU A 140 0.32 19.79 -3.91
CA LEU A 140 0.90 19.74 -2.55
C LEU A 140 2.35 19.28 -2.57
#